data_d8c2d5bd225a29e458768af720eead2e
#
_entry.id   d8c2d5bd225a29e458768af720eead2e
#
_cell.length_a   1.000
_cell.length_b   1.000
_cell.length_c   1.000
_cell.angle_alpha   90.00
_cell.angle_beta   90.00
_cell.angle_gamma   90.00
#
_symmetry.space_group_name_H-M   'P 1'
#
loop_
_entity.id
_entity.type
_entity.pdbx_description
1 polymer ?
#
loop_
_entity_poly.entity_id
_entity_poly.type
_entity_poly.pdbx_seq_one_letter_code
_entity_poly.pdbx_strand_id
1 'polypeptide(L)'
;MKVSSGINISSVILGVLPADSAAVSKSLRELEGVEVHAVGEDGRMIVTIESGDQDNTSNIFEAIRQTPGVISASLVYHQYESDPDEEA
;
A
#
# COMPACT_ATOMS: atom_id res chain seq x y z
N MET A 1 -3.12 14.58 -22.61
CA MET A 1 -2.83 14.67 -21.93
C MET A 1 -2.86 13.97 -21.01
N LYS A 2 -2.55 13.60 -20.62
CA LYS A 2 -2.55 12.90 -19.87
C LYS A 2 -2.60 13.20 -18.76
N VAL A 3 -3.01 13.27 -18.38
CA VAL A 3 -3.01 13.75 -17.47
C VAL A 3 -3.16 13.19 -16.44
N SER A 4 -3.54 12.64 -16.31
CA SER A 4 -3.76 12.14 -15.33
C SER A 4 -3.11 11.65 -14.60
N SER A 5 -2.66 11.51 -14.89
CA SER A 5 -1.90 11.20 -14.39
C SER A 5 -1.61 11.36 -13.22
N GLY A 6 -1.30 11.39 -12.58
CA GLY A 6 -1.03 11.64 -11.30
C GLY A 6 -1.31 10.60 -10.30
N ILE A 7 -1.71 9.47 -10.66
CA ILE A 7 -1.98 8.45 -9.71
C ILE A 7 -0.74 7.64 -9.47
N ASN A 8 -0.31 7.58 -8.22
CA ASN A 8 0.86 6.80 -7.86
C ASN A 8 0.39 5.58 -7.11
N ILE A 9 0.90 4.44 -7.48
CA ILE A 9 0.58 3.19 -6.83
C ILE A 9 1.84 2.62 -6.25
N SER A 10 1.86 2.43 -4.96
CA SER A 10 3.02 1.90 -4.26
C SER A 10 2.66 0.58 -3.65
N SER A 11 3.57 -0.37 -3.71
CA SER A 11 3.35 -1.68 -3.12
C SER A 11 4.10 -1.77 -1.81
N VAL A 12 3.43 -2.29 -0.80
CA VAL A 12 4.02 -2.41 0.52
C VAL A 12 3.89 -3.85 0.96
N ILE A 13 4.98 -4.40 1.47
CA ILE A 13 4.96 -5.72 2.05
C ILE A 13 5.02 -5.57 3.54
N LEU A 14 4.04 -6.15 4.22
CA LEU A 14 3.96 -6.07 5.65
C LEU A 14 4.25 -7.40 6.28
N GLY A 15 4.82 -7.36 7.46
CA GLY A 15 4.94 -8.54 8.29
C GLY A 15 4.08 -8.36 9.49
N VAL A 16 3.19 -9.31 9.76
CA VAL A 16 2.35 -9.25 10.93
C VAL A 16 2.32 -10.64 11.54
N LEU A 17 1.93 -10.73 12.79
CA LEU A 17 1.78 -12.04 13.38
C LEU A 17 0.55 -12.67 12.77
N PRO A 18 0.61 -13.94 12.42
CA PRO A 18 -0.53 -14.57 11.77
C PRO A 18 -1.82 -14.43 12.56
N ALA A 19 -1.73 -14.45 13.86
CA ALA A 19 -2.91 -14.33 14.69
C ALA A 19 -3.54 -12.96 14.58
N ASP A 20 -2.77 -11.96 14.18
CA ASP A 20 -3.26 -10.62 14.09
C ASP A 20 -3.63 -10.21 12.67
N SER A 21 -3.42 -11.09 11.71
CA SER A 21 -3.56 -10.68 10.32
C SER A 21 -4.98 -10.23 9.98
N ALA A 22 -5.99 -10.87 10.54
CA ALA A 22 -7.36 -10.48 10.24
C ALA A 22 -7.66 -9.08 10.79
N ALA A 23 -7.18 -8.81 11.99
CA ALA A 23 -7.41 -7.52 12.60
C ALA A 23 -6.66 -6.42 11.86
N VAL A 24 -5.41 -6.72 11.45
CA VAL A 24 -4.62 -5.75 10.72
C VAL A 24 -5.27 -5.49 9.36
N SER A 25 -5.72 -6.54 8.70
CA SER A 25 -6.35 -6.38 7.40
C SER A 25 -7.58 -5.48 7.51
N LYS A 26 -8.36 -5.66 8.56
CA LYS A 26 -9.53 -4.85 8.74
C LYS A 26 -9.15 -3.40 8.96
N SER A 27 -8.16 -3.15 9.78
CA SER A 27 -7.72 -1.79 10.04
C SER A 27 -7.20 -1.13 8.78
N LEU A 28 -6.45 -1.87 7.98
CA LEU A 28 -5.90 -1.29 6.77
C LEU A 28 -6.98 -0.96 5.76
N ARG A 29 -8.01 -1.74 5.70
CA ARG A 29 -9.07 -1.47 4.75
C ARG A 29 -9.84 -0.21 5.08
N GLU A 30 -9.70 0.28 6.28
CA GLU A 30 -10.35 1.52 6.65
C GLU A 30 -9.55 2.73 6.22
N LEU A 31 -8.32 2.54 5.79
CA LEU A 31 -7.52 3.66 5.34
C LEU A 31 -7.83 3.95 3.88
N GLU A 32 -8.06 5.22 3.60
CA GLU A 32 -8.38 5.59 2.26
C GLU A 32 -7.21 5.39 1.35
N GLY A 33 -7.40 4.82 0.20
CA GLY A 33 -6.33 4.60 -0.77
C GLY A 33 -5.55 3.32 -0.55
N VAL A 34 -5.91 2.54 0.44
CA VAL A 34 -5.18 1.32 0.73
C VAL A 34 -6.00 0.12 0.32
N GLU A 35 -5.36 -0.81 -0.39
CA GLU A 35 -6.03 -2.02 -0.78
C GLU A 35 -5.22 -3.21 -0.34
N VAL A 36 -5.84 -4.18 0.30
CA VAL A 36 -5.15 -5.38 0.74
C VAL A 36 -5.36 -6.43 -0.33
N HIS A 37 -4.26 -6.92 -0.91
CA HIS A 37 -4.33 -7.84 -2.02
C HIS A 37 -4.07 -9.27 -1.65
N ALA A 38 -3.22 -9.52 -0.70
CA ALA A 38 -2.87 -10.89 -0.34
C ALA A 38 -2.50 -10.95 1.12
N VAL A 39 -2.92 -12.01 1.77
CA VAL A 39 -2.59 -12.24 3.15
C VAL A 39 -2.08 -13.67 3.23
N GLY A 40 -0.80 -13.81 3.54
CA GLY A 40 -0.19 -15.12 3.61
C GLY A 40 -0.34 -15.73 4.96
N GLU A 41 -0.29 -17.04 4.99
CA GLU A 41 -0.41 -17.74 6.24
C GLU A 41 0.76 -17.49 7.15
N ASP A 42 1.86 -17.08 6.59
CA ASP A 42 3.05 -16.83 7.39
C ASP A 42 3.06 -15.43 7.96
N GLY A 43 1.99 -14.67 7.81
CA GLY A 43 1.96 -13.32 8.34
C GLY A 43 2.39 -12.27 7.35
N ARG A 44 2.69 -12.63 6.11
CA ARG A 44 3.09 -11.64 5.14
C ARG A 44 1.86 -11.10 4.45
N MET A 45 1.82 -9.81 4.24
CA MET A 45 0.66 -9.20 3.66
C MET A 45 1.11 -8.24 2.59
N ILE A 46 0.42 -8.21 1.46
CA ILE A 46 0.77 -7.31 0.37
C ILE A 46 -0.37 -6.33 0.20
N VAL A 47 -0.06 -5.06 0.27
CA VAL A 47 -1.06 -4.03 0.10
C VAL A 47 -0.53 -3.00 -0.88
N THR A 48 -1.44 -2.22 -1.45
CA THR A 48 -1.02 -1.12 -2.31
C THR A 48 -1.61 0.16 -1.76
N ILE A 49 -0.92 1.25 -2.01
CA ILE A 49 -1.36 2.58 -1.66
C ILE A 49 -1.57 3.33 -2.96
N GLU A 50 -2.77 3.84 -3.16
CA GLU A 50 -3.07 4.60 -4.35
C GLU A 50 -3.28 6.03 -3.92
N SER A 51 -2.54 6.94 -4.48
CA SER A 51 -2.58 8.30 -4.04
C SER A 51 -2.24 9.25 -5.16
N GLY A 52 -2.75 10.45 -5.08
CA GLY A 52 -2.48 11.46 -6.10
C GLY A 52 -1.16 12.18 -5.90
N ASP A 53 -0.55 12.10 -4.74
CA ASP A 53 0.75 12.74 -4.56
C ASP A 53 1.57 11.98 -3.55
N GLN A 54 2.85 12.30 -3.54
CA GLN A 54 3.78 11.58 -2.74
C GLN A 54 3.68 11.89 -1.28
N ASP A 55 3.28 13.09 -0.91
CA ASP A 55 3.15 13.42 0.49
C ASP A 55 2.04 12.60 1.09
N ASN A 56 0.95 12.44 0.36
CA ASN A 56 -0.15 11.65 0.85
C ASN A 56 0.25 10.18 0.93
N THR A 57 1.04 9.71 -0.03
CA THR A 57 1.53 8.34 0.01
C THR A 57 2.37 8.12 1.26
N SER A 58 3.23 9.05 1.59
CA SER A 58 4.07 8.91 2.77
C SER A 58 3.24 8.91 4.03
N ASN A 59 2.20 9.73 4.08
CA ASN A 59 1.36 9.78 5.25
C ASN A 59 0.59 8.47 5.42
N ILE A 60 0.13 7.91 4.33
CA ILE A 60 -0.58 6.64 4.39
C ILE A 60 0.36 5.53 4.81
N PHE A 61 1.58 5.54 4.27
CA PHE A 61 2.56 4.52 4.62
C PHE A 61 2.86 4.58 6.13
N GLU A 62 2.97 5.79 6.66
CA GLU A 62 3.23 5.92 8.07
C GLU A 62 2.05 5.41 8.88
N ALA A 63 0.83 5.67 8.43
CA ALA A 63 -0.34 5.17 9.12
C ALA A 63 -0.35 3.64 9.11
N ILE A 64 0.09 3.03 8.00
CA ILE A 64 0.18 1.59 7.93
C ILE A 64 1.19 1.09 8.94
N ARG A 65 2.36 1.73 8.99
CA ARG A 65 3.40 1.28 9.90
C ARG A 65 2.97 1.39 11.35
N GLN A 66 2.10 2.32 11.66
CA GLN A 66 1.68 2.50 13.03
C GLN A 66 0.45 1.68 13.39
N THR A 67 -0.08 0.92 12.47
CA THR A 67 -1.24 0.10 12.75
C THR A 67 -0.86 -0.99 13.73
N PRO A 68 -1.62 -1.18 14.80
CA PRO A 68 -1.30 -2.21 15.77
C PRO A 68 -1.27 -3.59 15.12
N GLY A 69 -0.27 -4.35 15.42
CA GLY A 69 -0.11 -5.67 14.83
C GLY A 69 0.87 -5.71 13.68
N VAL A 70 1.23 -4.56 13.11
CA VAL A 70 2.19 -4.53 12.02
C VAL A 70 3.58 -4.55 12.63
N ILE A 71 4.36 -5.59 12.31
CA ILE A 71 5.70 -5.73 12.82
C ILE A 71 6.68 -5.03 11.92
N SER A 72 6.48 -5.13 10.63
CA SER A 72 7.38 -4.50 9.68
C SER A 72 6.63 -4.07 8.46
N ALA A 73 7.13 -3.07 7.78
CA ALA A 73 6.51 -2.60 6.55
C ALA A 73 7.63 -2.11 5.64
N SER A 74 7.59 -2.55 4.40
CA SER A 74 8.58 -2.14 3.41
C SER A 74 7.88 -1.66 2.18
N LEU A 75 8.24 -0.47 1.74
CA LEU A 75 7.73 0.06 0.50
C LEU A 75 8.59 -0.52 -0.58
N VAL A 76 8.03 -1.46 -1.34
CA VAL A 76 8.83 -2.20 -2.25
C VAL A 76 8.94 -1.57 -3.58
N TYR A 77 7.89 -1.04 -4.09
CA TYR A 77 7.96 -0.52 -5.42
C TYR A 77 6.97 0.56 -5.60
N HIS A 78 7.35 1.58 -6.29
CA HIS A 78 6.49 2.68 -6.58
C HIS A 78 6.26 2.69 -8.05
N GLN A 79 5.03 2.48 -8.47
CA GLN A 79 4.73 2.49 -9.85
C GLN A 79 3.95 3.71 -10.19
N TYR A 80 4.42 4.44 -11.14
CA TYR A 80 3.72 5.60 -11.60
C TYR A 80 2.98 5.19 -12.84
N GLU A 81 1.67 5.38 -12.83
CA GLU A 81 0.91 4.96 -13.93
C GLU A 81 1.09 5.92 -15.04
N SER A 82 1.65 5.53 -16.11
CA SER A 82 1.87 6.45 -17.20
C SER A 82 1.12 5.95 -18.39
N ASP A 83 0.91 6.84 -19.32
CA ASP A 83 0.29 6.52 -20.56
C ASP A 83 1.18 5.61 -21.33
N PRO A 84 0.72 4.51 -21.79
CA PRO A 84 1.56 3.61 -22.56
C PRO A 84 2.17 4.31 -23.76
N ASP A 85 1.49 5.27 -24.32
CA ASP A 85 2.07 5.95 -25.43
C ASP A 85 3.27 6.69 -25.07
N GLU A 86 3.47 7.07 -23.87
CA GLU A 86 4.62 7.76 -23.53
C GLU A 86 5.77 6.96 -23.60
N GLU A 87 5.65 5.72 -23.54
CA GLU A 87 6.76 4.97 -23.60
C GLU A 87 7.19 4.82 -24.88
N ALA A 88 6.55 5.01 -25.79
CA ALA A 88 6.94 4.77 -27.15
C ALA A 88 7.96 5.69 -27.65
#